data_bed003e9761fa21209d1d8b793a7defb
#
_entry.id   bed003e9761fa21209d1d8b793a7defb
#
_cell.length_a   1.000
_cell.length_b   1.000
_cell.length_c   1.000
_cell.angle_alpha   90.00
_cell.angle_beta   90.00
_cell.angle_gamma   90.00
#
_symmetry.space_group_name_H-M   'P 1'
#
loop_
_entity.id
_entity.type
_entity.pdbx_description
1 polymer ?
#
loop_
_entity_poly.entity_id
_entity_poly.type
_entity_poly.pdbx_seq_one_letter_code
_entity_poly.pdbx_strand_id
1 'polypeptide(L)'
;MTTKHFLLGTAAALALTLSACGKKAADDSSKAEVTQPATAELPEILVSDAELVGNPFRQDWTAPYGVPPFSQIKDAHYLPATKKALLELREEIAGIVNNPDAPTFDNTIVALDQAGGSLNKVILAFNNITNTDTNDTLSELEAEIYP
;
A
#
# COMPACT_ATOMS: atom_id res chain seq x y z
N MET A 1 74.71 1.49 2.59
CA MET A 1 75.06 0.65 3.75
C MET A 1 73.77 0.13 4.31
N THR A 2 73.40 -1.07 4.40
CA THR A 2 73.93 -2.39 4.26
C THR A 2 72.77 -3.37 4.04
N THR A 3 72.91 -4.16 3.04
CA THR A 3 72.17 -5.38 2.65
C THR A 3 72.00 -6.33 3.82
N LYS A 4 70.89 -7.07 3.90
CA LYS A 4 70.94 -8.54 4.10
C LYS A 4 69.60 -9.19 3.77
N HIS A 5 69.68 -10.02 2.75
CA HIS A 5 68.77 -11.13 2.41
C HIS A 5 68.79 -12.20 3.51
N PHE A 6 67.66 -12.92 3.69
CA PHE A 6 67.76 -14.35 3.98
C PHE A 6 66.50 -15.09 3.43
N LEU A 7 66.83 -16.18 2.80
CA LEU A 7 66.05 -17.11 2.02
C LEU A 7 65.39 -18.25 2.85
N LEU A 8 64.39 -18.83 2.25
CA LEU A 8 63.98 -20.26 2.23
C LEU A 8 63.31 -20.86 3.50
N GLY A 9 62.25 -21.55 3.18
CA GLY A 9 61.71 -22.62 3.99
C GLY A 9 60.35 -23.14 3.50
N THR A 10 60.41 -23.96 2.44
CA THR A 10 59.31 -24.84 1.97
C THR A 10 59.01 -25.95 2.98
N ALA A 11 57.72 -26.15 3.33
CA ALA A 11 57.30 -27.46 3.81
C ALA A 11 55.82 -27.65 3.45
N ALA A 12 55.62 -28.54 2.46
CA ALA A 12 54.33 -29.13 2.14
C ALA A 12 54.00 -30.17 3.21
N ALA A 13 52.80 -30.08 3.76
CA ALA A 13 52.22 -31.20 4.48
C ALA A 13 50.77 -31.41 4.00
N LEU A 14 50.67 -32.46 3.21
CA LEU A 14 49.44 -33.07 2.72
C LEU A 14 48.85 -33.87 3.90
N ALA A 15 47.69 -33.51 4.41
CA ALA A 15 46.93 -34.35 5.31
C ALA A 15 45.51 -34.52 4.76
N LEU A 16 45.30 -35.68 4.14
CA LEU A 16 43.98 -36.24 3.89
C LEU A 16 43.40 -36.71 5.25
N THR A 17 42.20 -36.23 5.60
CA THR A 17 41.36 -36.92 6.54
C THR A 17 39.96 -37.08 5.94
N LEU A 18 39.58 -38.34 5.83
CA LEU A 18 38.27 -38.83 5.39
C LEU A 18 37.17 -38.44 6.40
N SER A 19 36.04 -38.08 5.82
CA SER A 19 34.71 -38.59 6.13
C SER A 19 34.24 -38.63 7.57
N ALA A 20 33.24 -37.78 7.86
CA ALA A 20 32.13 -38.23 8.67
C ALA A 20 30.84 -37.56 8.15
N CYS A 21 29.99 -38.38 7.58
CA CYS A 21 28.62 -38.06 7.18
C CYS A 21 27.82 -37.85 8.45
N GLY A 22 27.62 -36.60 8.86
CA GLY A 22 26.74 -36.20 9.95
C GLY A 22 25.62 -35.35 9.33
N LYS A 23 24.45 -35.93 9.17
CA LYS A 23 23.20 -35.21 8.87
C LYS A 23 22.92 -34.26 10.04
N LYS A 24 23.32 -33.03 9.93
CA LYS A 24 22.80 -31.93 10.75
C LYS A 24 21.84 -31.15 9.89
N ALA A 25 20.57 -31.20 10.23
CA ALA A 25 19.54 -30.33 9.68
C ALA A 25 20.05 -28.89 9.80
N ALA A 26 20.37 -28.28 8.69
CA ALA A 26 20.62 -26.86 8.63
C ALA A 26 19.26 -26.17 8.77
N ASP A 27 19.08 -25.52 9.90
CA ASP A 27 18.10 -24.44 10.08
C ASP A 27 18.59 -23.28 9.19
N ASP A 28 18.16 -23.33 7.93
CA ASP A 28 18.35 -22.23 6.98
C ASP A 28 17.20 -21.23 7.19
N SER A 29 17.23 -20.55 8.31
CA SER A 29 16.54 -19.29 8.50
C SER A 29 17.21 -18.24 7.60
N SER A 30 17.02 -18.39 6.29
CA SER A 30 17.25 -17.33 5.34
C SER A 30 16.32 -16.18 5.73
N LYS A 31 16.84 -15.29 6.59
CA LYS A 31 16.26 -13.99 6.85
C LYS A 31 16.29 -13.25 5.52
N ALA A 32 15.19 -13.39 4.76
CA ALA A 32 14.97 -12.58 3.58
C ALA A 32 15.04 -11.12 4.06
N GLU A 33 16.12 -10.46 3.72
CA GLU A 33 16.23 -9.01 3.84
C GLU A 33 15.16 -8.43 2.92
N VAL A 34 14.02 -8.05 3.50
CA VAL A 34 12.98 -7.31 2.81
C VAL A 34 13.59 -5.96 2.47
N THR A 35 14.16 -5.87 1.28
CA THR A 35 14.56 -4.59 0.69
C THR A 35 13.27 -3.79 0.58
N GLN A 36 13.10 -2.85 1.48
CA GLN A 36 11.96 -1.91 1.46
C GLN A 36 11.98 -1.24 0.08
N PRO A 37 10.92 -1.38 -0.73
CA PRO A 37 10.88 -0.71 -2.03
C PRO A 37 11.07 0.78 -1.76
N ALA A 38 11.91 1.42 -2.60
CA ALA A 38 12.12 2.86 -2.55
C ALA A 38 10.74 3.52 -2.45
N THR A 39 10.56 4.35 -1.43
CA THR A 39 9.32 5.08 -1.19
C THR A 39 9.08 5.95 -2.41
N ALA A 40 8.31 5.47 -3.38
CA ALA A 40 7.84 6.30 -4.48
C ALA A 40 7.06 7.43 -3.84
N GLU A 41 7.51 8.66 -4.08
CA GLU A 41 6.83 9.85 -3.60
C GLU A 41 5.44 9.86 -4.22
N LEU A 42 4.43 9.63 -3.40
CA LEU A 42 3.04 9.58 -3.88
C LEU A 42 2.63 10.98 -4.32
N PRO A 43 1.92 11.12 -5.44
CA PRO A 43 1.48 12.42 -5.91
C PRO A 43 0.68 13.15 -4.82
N GLU A 44 0.86 14.45 -4.74
CA GLU A 44 0.12 15.30 -3.81
C GLU A 44 -1.36 15.33 -4.23
N ILE A 45 -2.25 15.01 -3.32
CA ILE A 45 -3.69 15.06 -3.53
C ILE A 45 -4.20 16.32 -2.84
N LEU A 46 -4.66 17.29 -3.63
CA LEU A 46 -5.22 18.53 -3.12
C LEU A 46 -6.75 18.50 -3.22
N VAL A 47 -7.39 18.70 -2.09
CA VAL A 47 -8.83 18.91 -1.97
C VAL A 47 -9.08 19.87 -0.82
N SER A 48 -9.89 20.90 -1.05
CA SER A 48 -10.25 21.87 -0.01
C SER A 48 -11.53 21.48 0.70
N ASP A 49 -11.68 21.90 1.95
CA ASP A 49 -12.94 21.71 2.69
C ASP A 49 -14.12 22.41 1.99
N ALA A 50 -13.86 23.50 1.27
CA ALA A 50 -14.90 24.23 0.53
C ALA A 50 -15.53 23.37 -0.59
N GLU A 51 -14.73 22.53 -1.28
CA GLU A 51 -15.21 21.62 -2.31
C GLU A 51 -16.04 20.47 -1.75
N LEU A 52 -15.95 20.25 -0.46
CA LEU A 52 -16.65 19.17 0.24
C LEU A 52 -17.90 19.62 0.98
N VAL A 53 -18.18 20.94 1.02
CA VAL A 53 -19.38 21.47 1.67
C VAL A 53 -20.64 20.94 0.97
N GLY A 54 -21.49 20.28 1.74
CA GLY A 54 -22.74 19.72 1.22
C GLY A 54 -22.60 18.49 0.33
N ASN A 55 -21.39 17.94 0.20
CA ASN A 55 -21.15 16.74 -0.58
C ASN A 55 -21.79 15.50 0.09
N PRO A 56 -22.73 14.79 -0.59
CA PRO A 56 -23.45 13.65 -0.01
C PRO A 56 -22.55 12.47 0.38
N PHE A 57 -21.36 12.35 -0.18
CA PHE A 57 -20.42 11.29 0.17
C PHE A 57 -19.82 11.45 1.57
N ARG A 58 -19.88 12.65 2.16
CA ARG A 58 -19.43 12.92 3.53
C ARG A 58 -20.43 12.55 4.61
N GLN A 59 -21.61 12.11 4.24
CA GLN A 59 -22.68 11.78 5.15
C GLN A 59 -22.98 10.28 5.13
N ASP A 60 -23.50 9.76 6.22
CA ASP A 60 -24.06 8.42 6.23
C ASP A 60 -25.33 8.37 5.39
N TRP A 61 -25.47 7.35 4.57
CA TRP A 61 -26.67 7.15 3.79
C TRP A 61 -27.70 6.39 4.59
N THR A 62 -28.83 7.06 4.86
CA THR A 62 -29.88 6.53 5.72
C THR A 62 -30.97 5.76 4.95
N ALA A 63 -30.88 5.67 3.64
CA ALA A 63 -31.79 4.87 2.83
C ALA A 63 -31.66 3.39 3.18
N PRO A 64 -32.73 2.59 3.03
CA PRO A 64 -32.67 1.15 3.21
C PRO A 64 -31.52 0.53 2.37
N TYR A 65 -30.80 -0.42 2.95
CA TYR A 65 -29.67 -1.10 2.32
C TYR A 65 -28.48 -0.22 1.96
N GLY A 66 -28.38 1.01 2.49
CA GLY A 66 -27.28 1.92 2.18
C GLY A 66 -27.27 2.42 0.74
N VAL A 67 -28.43 2.50 0.09
CA VAL A 67 -28.53 2.98 -1.30
C VAL A 67 -28.05 4.42 -1.39
N PRO A 68 -27.16 4.75 -2.36
CA PRO A 68 -26.70 6.11 -2.58
C PRO A 68 -27.86 7.06 -2.87
N PRO A 69 -27.86 8.28 -2.31
CA PRO A 69 -28.89 9.28 -2.59
C PRO A 69 -28.64 9.94 -3.97
N PHE A 70 -28.77 9.18 -5.06
CA PHE A 70 -28.44 9.63 -6.41
C PHE A 70 -29.13 10.93 -6.82
N SER A 71 -30.35 11.20 -6.31
CA SER A 71 -31.04 12.46 -6.55
C SER A 71 -30.35 13.70 -5.95
N GLN A 72 -29.43 13.50 -4.99
CA GLN A 72 -28.67 14.56 -4.34
C GLN A 72 -27.22 14.60 -4.81
N ILE A 73 -26.71 13.52 -5.41
CA ILE A 73 -25.37 13.44 -5.96
C ILE A 73 -25.34 14.14 -7.32
N LYS A 74 -24.36 15.00 -7.50
CA LYS A 74 -24.09 15.71 -8.77
C LYS A 74 -22.72 15.28 -9.28
N ASP A 75 -22.49 15.41 -10.59
CA ASP A 75 -21.20 15.06 -11.23
C ASP A 75 -20.02 15.73 -10.51
N ALA A 76 -20.15 17.01 -10.16
CA ALA A 76 -19.13 17.77 -9.43
C ALA A 76 -18.81 17.24 -8.02
N HIS A 77 -19.60 16.34 -7.45
CA HIS A 77 -19.34 15.77 -6.12
C HIS A 77 -18.32 14.63 -6.15
N TYR A 78 -18.18 13.92 -7.29
CA TYR A 78 -17.36 12.70 -7.36
C TYR A 78 -15.88 12.98 -7.17
N LEU A 79 -15.29 13.92 -7.92
CA LEU A 79 -13.86 14.16 -7.86
C LEU A 79 -13.36 14.62 -6.50
N PRO A 80 -13.97 15.65 -5.84
CA PRO A 80 -13.55 16.04 -4.50
C PRO A 80 -13.73 14.91 -3.47
N ALA A 81 -14.81 14.13 -3.58
CA ALA A 81 -15.05 13.00 -2.71
C ALA A 81 -14.00 11.90 -2.90
N THR A 82 -13.63 11.58 -4.14
CA THR A 82 -12.57 10.62 -4.47
C THR A 82 -11.22 11.08 -3.90
N LYS A 83 -10.85 12.34 -4.12
CA LYS A 83 -9.61 12.92 -3.58
C LYS A 83 -9.55 12.81 -2.06
N LYS A 84 -10.63 13.18 -1.37
CA LYS A 84 -10.72 13.06 0.09
C LYS A 84 -10.62 11.62 0.57
N ALA A 85 -11.34 10.71 -0.08
CA ALA A 85 -11.34 9.29 0.26
C ALA A 85 -9.96 8.63 0.03
N LEU A 86 -9.20 9.06 -0.98
CA LEU A 86 -7.82 8.65 -1.18
C LEU A 86 -6.88 9.14 -0.07
N LEU A 87 -7.08 10.35 0.43
CA LEU A 87 -6.33 10.86 1.59
C LEU A 87 -6.64 10.04 2.85
N GLU A 88 -7.92 9.74 3.09
CA GLU A 88 -8.34 8.89 4.21
C GLU A 88 -7.73 7.48 4.12
N LEU A 89 -7.77 6.86 2.95
CA LEU A 89 -7.12 5.57 2.73
C LEU A 89 -5.61 5.62 3.04
N ARG A 90 -4.90 6.69 2.62
CA ARG A 90 -3.48 6.86 2.94
C ARG A 90 -3.22 6.96 4.44
N GLU A 91 -4.08 7.67 5.16
CA GLU A 91 -4.01 7.79 6.62
C GLU A 91 -4.27 6.43 7.31
N GLU A 92 -5.27 5.68 6.85
CA GLU A 92 -5.60 4.33 7.35
C GLU A 92 -4.42 3.37 7.14
N ILE A 93 -3.85 3.33 5.93
CA ILE A 93 -2.66 2.51 5.63
C ILE A 93 -1.46 2.95 6.45
N ALA A 94 -1.22 4.25 6.60
CA ALA A 94 -0.15 4.75 7.45
C ALA A 94 -0.34 4.34 8.92
N GLY A 95 -1.58 4.30 9.41
CA GLY A 95 -1.91 3.80 10.74
C GLY A 95 -1.56 2.32 10.93
N ILE A 96 -1.79 1.49 9.91
CA ILE A 96 -1.42 0.06 9.93
C ILE A 96 0.11 -0.10 9.94
N VAL A 97 0.80 0.60 9.03
CA VAL A 97 2.25 0.50 8.86
C VAL A 97 3.01 1.00 10.08
N ASN A 98 2.53 2.06 10.71
CA ASN A 98 3.18 2.68 11.88
C ASN A 98 2.61 2.17 13.21
N ASN A 99 1.85 1.09 13.23
CA ASN A 99 1.34 0.51 14.46
C ASN A 99 2.52 0.03 15.34
N PRO A 100 2.65 0.53 16.59
CA PRO A 100 3.76 0.15 17.47
C PRO A 100 3.66 -1.27 18.02
N ASP A 101 2.48 -1.88 17.97
CA ASP A 101 2.25 -3.23 18.46
C ASP A 101 2.79 -4.29 17.47
N ALA A 102 3.13 -5.47 17.98
CA ALA A 102 3.51 -6.59 17.14
C ALA A 102 2.39 -6.92 16.14
N PRO A 103 2.72 -7.25 14.87
CA PRO A 103 1.73 -7.59 13.86
C PRO A 103 0.88 -8.79 14.28
N THR A 104 -0.43 -8.64 14.17
CA THR A 104 -1.43 -9.68 14.38
C THR A 104 -2.35 -9.78 13.16
N PHE A 105 -3.16 -10.82 13.09
CA PHE A 105 -4.19 -10.92 12.06
C PHE A 105 -5.15 -9.72 12.12
N ASP A 106 -5.57 -9.33 13.32
CA ASP A 106 -6.55 -8.25 13.50
C ASP A 106 -5.97 -6.87 13.16
N ASN A 107 -4.78 -6.53 13.70
CA ASN A 107 -4.21 -5.20 13.48
C ASN A 107 -3.53 -5.00 12.11
N THR A 108 -3.44 -6.06 11.30
CA THR A 108 -2.81 -6.04 9.99
C THR A 108 -3.78 -6.45 8.88
N ILE A 109 -4.27 -7.69 8.92
CA ILE A 109 -5.11 -8.21 7.82
C ILE A 109 -6.53 -7.65 7.89
N VAL A 110 -7.17 -7.72 9.07
CA VAL A 110 -8.53 -7.17 9.24
C VAL A 110 -8.52 -5.66 9.06
N ALA A 111 -7.52 -4.97 9.61
CA ALA A 111 -7.38 -3.52 9.43
C ALA A 111 -7.20 -3.14 7.95
N LEU A 112 -6.42 -3.90 7.19
CA LEU A 112 -6.24 -3.68 5.73
C LEU A 112 -7.53 -3.96 4.95
N ASP A 113 -8.28 -5.00 5.30
CA ASP A 113 -9.56 -5.35 4.68
C ASP A 113 -10.62 -4.25 4.90
N GLN A 114 -10.57 -3.58 6.03
CA GLN A 114 -11.48 -2.49 6.40
C GLN A 114 -11.06 -1.13 5.82
N ALA A 115 -9.80 -0.97 5.43
CA ALA A 115 -9.28 0.27 4.87
C ALA A 115 -9.94 0.60 3.53
N GLY A 116 -10.12 1.89 3.25
CA GLY A 116 -10.65 2.38 1.98
C GLY A 116 -12.19 2.32 1.88
N GLY A 117 -12.90 2.16 2.97
CA GLY A 117 -14.35 2.15 2.99
C GLY A 117 -14.98 3.38 2.33
N SER A 118 -14.45 4.57 2.63
CA SER A 118 -14.88 5.83 1.99
C SER A 118 -14.62 5.83 0.48
N LEU A 119 -13.46 5.34 0.05
CA LEU A 119 -13.13 5.25 -1.37
C LEU A 119 -14.06 4.28 -2.10
N ASN A 120 -14.26 3.11 -1.54
CA ASN A 120 -15.16 2.10 -2.10
C ASN A 120 -16.59 2.67 -2.26
N LYS A 121 -17.08 3.41 -1.27
CA LYS A 121 -18.39 4.07 -1.30
C LYS A 121 -18.52 5.02 -2.50
N VAL A 122 -17.52 5.86 -2.77
CA VAL A 122 -17.53 6.80 -3.89
C VAL A 122 -17.42 6.06 -5.23
N ILE A 123 -16.47 5.14 -5.34
CA ILE A 123 -16.19 4.40 -6.58
C ILE A 123 -17.37 3.53 -7.01
N LEU A 124 -18.02 2.84 -6.09
CA LEU A 124 -19.21 2.03 -6.41
C LEU A 124 -20.37 2.90 -6.92
N ALA A 125 -20.60 4.07 -6.31
CA ALA A 125 -21.64 4.99 -6.78
C ALA A 125 -21.28 5.60 -8.15
N PHE A 126 -20.01 5.95 -8.36
CA PHE A 126 -19.51 6.48 -9.64
C PHE A 126 -19.67 5.44 -10.76
N ASN A 127 -19.18 4.23 -10.56
CA ASN A 127 -19.31 3.15 -11.55
C ASN A 127 -20.76 2.82 -11.86
N ASN A 128 -21.64 2.92 -10.87
CA ASN A 128 -23.07 2.69 -11.11
C ASN A 128 -23.65 3.73 -12.07
N ILE A 129 -23.38 5.02 -11.85
CA ILE A 129 -23.93 6.07 -12.70
C ILE A 129 -23.29 6.07 -14.09
N THR A 130 -21.97 5.90 -14.20
CA THR A 130 -21.28 5.87 -15.50
C THR A 130 -21.72 4.70 -16.38
N ASN A 131 -22.10 3.57 -15.79
CA ASN A 131 -22.59 2.41 -16.52
C ASN A 131 -24.08 2.49 -16.88
N THR A 132 -24.87 3.35 -16.23
CA THR A 132 -26.33 3.38 -16.40
C THR A 132 -26.85 4.67 -17.03
N ASP A 133 -26.22 5.81 -16.74
CA ASP A 133 -26.66 7.15 -17.16
C ASP A 133 -25.44 8.07 -17.31
N THR A 134 -24.54 7.72 -18.23
CA THR A 134 -23.31 8.46 -18.49
C THR A 134 -23.56 9.75 -19.28
N ASN A 135 -22.66 10.72 -19.14
CA ASN A 135 -22.59 11.95 -19.91
C ASN A 135 -21.13 12.35 -20.16
N ASP A 136 -20.90 13.40 -20.95
CA ASP A 136 -19.55 13.85 -21.30
C ASP A 136 -18.75 14.24 -20.06
N THR A 137 -19.37 14.91 -19.07
CA THR A 137 -18.71 15.29 -17.81
C THR A 137 -18.26 14.06 -17.00
N LEU A 138 -19.12 13.04 -16.90
CA LEU A 138 -18.77 11.79 -16.20
C LEU A 138 -17.65 11.05 -16.93
N SER A 139 -17.62 11.09 -18.25
CA SER A 139 -16.55 10.47 -19.06
C SER A 139 -15.20 11.18 -18.86
N GLU A 140 -15.20 12.51 -18.75
CA GLU A 140 -14.01 13.30 -18.43
C GLU A 140 -13.50 12.99 -17.00
N LEU A 141 -14.43 12.92 -16.04
CA LEU A 141 -14.11 12.55 -14.65
C LEU A 141 -13.56 11.13 -14.55
N GLU A 142 -14.06 10.19 -15.34
CA GLU A 142 -13.55 8.81 -15.37
C GLU A 142 -12.07 8.78 -15.74
N ALA A 143 -11.67 9.56 -16.75
CA ALA A 143 -10.27 9.65 -17.15
C ALA A 143 -9.36 10.32 -16.07
N GLU A 144 -9.92 11.18 -15.21
CA GLU A 144 -9.19 11.77 -14.08
C GLU A 144 -9.13 10.86 -12.86
N ILE A 145 -10.17 10.09 -12.61
CA ILE A 145 -10.26 9.15 -11.48
C ILE A 145 -9.44 7.89 -11.73
N TYR A 146 -9.37 7.42 -12.99
CA TYR A 146 -8.64 6.22 -13.41
C TYR A 146 -7.58 6.58 -14.49
N PRO A 147 -6.48 7.25 -14.10
CA PRO A 147 -5.43 7.68 -15.03
C PRO A 147 -4.60 6.52 -15.60
#